data_c3ce9966d2a3afa17e2d5b148607a041
#
_entry.id   c3ce9966d2a3afa17e2d5b148607a041
#
_cell.length_a   1.000
_cell.length_b   1.000
_cell.length_c   1.000
_cell.angle_alpha   90.00
_cell.angle_beta   90.00
_cell.angle_gamma   90.00
#
_symmetry.space_group_name_H-M   'P 1'
#
loop_
_entity.id
_entity.type
_entity.pdbx_description
1 polymer ?
#
loop_
_entity_poly.entity_id
_entity_poly.type
_entity_poly.pdbx_seq_one_letter_code
_entity_poly.pdbx_strand_id
1 'polypeptide(L)'
;MTTQQEHQLKRGLKNRHIQLIALGGAVGTGLFLGIAQTIRMAGPSVLLGYAIAGVIAFFIMRQLGEMVVEEPVAGSFSHFANRYWGPFAGFMSGWNYWVLYVLVSMAELTAVGIYIQYWWPEVPTWLSAAIFFVAINAINLTHVKVYGELEFWFSIVKVAAIISMIAFGCYLLFSGHGGPAATVANLWQDGGFFPNGITGLVMAMAVIMFSFGGLELVGITAAEADEPHKTIPKATNQVIYRILLFYVGSLAVLLSLYPWRNVVEGGSPFVLIFHAIDSNIVANALNLVVLTAALSVYNSCVYCNSRMLFGLAQQGNAPRALLRVNHRGIPLTALAVSAVATALCVVINYVMPGKAFALLMALVVAALVINWAMICITHLKFRRAMQRAGKVTAFQSFAYLLTNWLCLLFLAAILGVMYLTPDIRISVCLIPVWLLILAAGYLLRRKSAPAPVAALEER
;
A
#
# COMPACT_ATOMS: atom_id res chain seq x y z
N MET A 1 3.42 28.81 28.10
CA MET A 1 3.58 27.35 28.05
C MET A 1 2.40 26.57 27.45
N THR A 2 1.37 27.21 26.86
CA THR A 2 0.12 26.55 26.44
C THR A 2 -0.03 26.34 24.92
N THR A 3 0.81 26.91 24.07
CA THR A 3 0.65 26.87 22.60
C THR A 3 1.36 25.73 21.87
N GLN A 4 2.34 25.07 22.48
CA GLN A 4 3.04 23.93 21.86
C GLN A 4 2.35 22.58 22.04
N GLN A 5 1.53 22.41 23.09
CA GLN A 5 0.82 21.15 23.33
C GLN A 5 -0.39 20.88 22.42
N GLU A 6 -0.93 21.92 21.77
CA GLU A 6 -2.12 21.80 20.91
C GLU A 6 -1.84 21.18 19.52
N HIS A 7 -0.58 20.98 19.15
CA HIS A 7 -0.18 20.53 17.80
C HIS A 7 0.58 19.20 17.79
N GLN A 8 0.45 18.36 18.83
CA GLN A 8 1.11 17.06 18.88
C GLN A 8 0.11 15.92 18.71
N LEU A 9 0.47 14.94 17.86
CA LEU A 9 -0.25 13.68 17.75
C LEU A 9 -0.10 12.89 19.06
N LYS A 10 -1.19 12.28 19.53
CA LYS A 10 -1.14 11.47 20.76
C LYS A 10 -0.61 10.07 20.46
N ARG A 11 0.40 9.62 21.20
CA ARG A 11 0.85 8.22 21.16
C ARG A 11 -0.26 7.31 21.69
N GLY A 12 -0.54 6.23 20.98
CA GLY A 12 -1.64 5.31 21.34
C GLY A 12 -1.55 3.95 20.66
N LEU A 13 -0.59 3.74 19.76
CA LEU A 13 -0.39 2.48 19.06
C LEU A 13 0.58 1.58 19.85
N LYS A 14 0.05 0.48 20.40
CA LYS A 14 0.86 -0.53 21.08
C LYS A 14 1.63 -1.37 20.08
N ASN A 15 2.69 -2.05 20.55
CA ASN A 15 3.51 -2.97 19.73
C ASN A 15 2.65 -3.99 18.95
N ARG A 16 1.62 -4.59 19.57
CA ARG A 16 0.69 -5.51 18.90
C ARG A 16 -0.01 -4.90 17.68
N HIS A 17 -0.42 -3.62 17.78
CA HIS A 17 -1.07 -2.90 16.68
C HIS A 17 -0.11 -2.75 15.50
N ILE A 18 1.10 -2.29 15.74
CA ILE A 18 2.11 -2.04 14.69
C ILE A 18 2.56 -3.35 14.02
N GLN A 19 2.76 -4.43 14.79
CA GLN A 19 3.13 -5.73 14.23
C GLN A 19 2.04 -6.26 13.29
N LEU A 20 0.76 -6.15 13.67
CA LEU A 20 -0.34 -6.61 12.83
C LEU A 20 -0.64 -5.67 11.66
N ILE A 21 -0.46 -4.35 11.83
CA ILE A 21 -0.49 -3.40 10.71
C ILE A 21 0.59 -3.77 9.68
N ALA A 22 1.80 -4.12 10.14
CA ALA A 22 2.88 -4.56 9.26
C ALA A 22 2.58 -5.87 8.53
N LEU A 23 1.92 -6.82 9.18
CA LEU A 23 1.56 -8.10 8.58
C LEU A 23 0.31 -8.02 7.68
N GLY A 24 -0.73 -7.39 8.16
CA GLY A 24 -2.06 -7.42 7.55
C GLY A 24 -2.52 -6.11 6.92
N GLY A 25 -2.01 -4.96 7.38
CA GLY A 25 -2.51 -3.64 6.99
C GLY A 25 -2.45 -3.34 5.49
N ALA A 26 -1.45 -3.87 4.80
CA ALA A 26 -1.32 -3.71 3.36
C ALA A 26 -1.81 -4.94 2.54
N VAL A 27 -2.39 -5.96 3.17
CA VAL A 27 -3.07 -7.05 2.46
C VAL A 27 -4.49 -6.58 2.12
N GLY A 28 -4.69 -6.15 0.89
CA GLY A 28 -5.94 -5.57 0.37
C GLY A 28 -6.27 -6.10 -1.01
N THR A 29 -6.91 -5.27 -1.81
CA THR A 29 -7.42 -5.62 -3.14
C THR A 29 -6.33 -6.00 -4.14
N GLY A 30 -5.09 -5.58 -3.92
CA GLY A 30 -3.96 -6.01 -4.75
C GLY A 30 -3.80 -7.53 -4.78
N LEU A 31 -3.86 -8.18 -3.60
CA LEU A 31 -3.81 -9.63 -3.50
C LEU A 31 -5.14 -10.28 -3.91
N PHE A 32 -6.28 -9.71 -3.47
CA PHE A 32 -7.56 -10.40 -3.60
C PHE A 32 -8.27 -10.15 -4.94
N LEU A 33 -8.03 -9.03 -5.60
CA LEU A 33 -8.69 -8.65 -6.85
C LEU A 33 -7.70 -8.49 -8.01
N GLY A 34 -6.62 -7.72 -7.82
CA GLY A 34 -5.63 -7.42 -8.86
C GLY A 34 -4.90 -8.67 -9.38
N ILE A 35 -4.87 -9.72 -8.58
CA ILE A 35 -4.21 -10.98 -8.92
C ILE A 35 -4.84 -11.70 -10.11
N ALA A 36 -6.14 -11.53 -10.37
CA ALA A 36 -6.81 -12.14 -11.53
C ALA A 36 -6.13 -11.72 -12.83
N GLN A 37 -5.87 -10.43 -12.98
CA GLN A 37 -5.18 -9.90 -14.15
C GLN A 37 -3.74 -10.41 -14.26
N THR A 38 -2.98 -10.49 -13.16
CA THR A 38 -1.61 -10.98 -13.17
C THR A 38 -1.51 -12.46 -13.52
N ILE A 39 -2.45 -13.29 -13.04
CA ILE A 39 -2.54 -14.71 -13.41
C ILE A 39 -2.79 -14.87 -14.91
N ARG A 40 -3.70 -14.08 -15.48
CA ARG A 40 -3.98 -14.15 -16.93
C ARG A 40 -2.81 -13.72 -17.79
N MET A 41 -2.02 -12.72 -17.33
CA MET A 41 -0.83 -12.24 -18.05
C MET A 41 0.34 -13.21 -17.96
N ALA A 42 0.62 -13.74 -16.77
CA ALA A 42 1.84 -14.51 -16.50
C ALA A 42 1.62 -16.03 -16.38
N GLY A 43 0.37 -16.46 -16.14
CA GLY A 43 0.11 -17.86 -15.77
C GLY A 43 0.78 -18.20 -14.45
N PRO A 44 1.25 -19.48 -14.28
CA PRO A 44 1.94 -19.91 -13.07
C PRO A 44 3.21 -19.13 -12.73
N SER A 45 3.88 -18.53 -13.72
CA SER A 45 5.08 -17.72 -13.48
C SER A 45 4.81 -16.45 -12.64
N VAL A 46 3.55 -16.11 -12.40
CA VAL A 46 3.15 -15.07 -11.44
C VAL A 46 3.76 -15.29 -10.05
N LEU A 47 3.96 -16.56 -9.64
CA LEU A 47 4.64 -16.91 -8.38
C LEU A 47 6.06 -16.32 -8.33
N LEU A 48 6.80 -16.44 -9.43
CA LEU A 48 8.14 -15.86 -9.55
C LEU A 48 8.07 -14.33 -9.54
N GLY A 49 7.06 -13.74 -10.20
CA GLY A 49 6.83 -12.30 -10.22
C GLY A 49 6.62 -11.74 -8.80
N TYR A 50 5.76 -12.37 -8.01
CA TYR A 50 5.56 -11.98 -6.60
C TYR A 50 6.81 -12.18 -5.74
N ALA A 51 7.58 -13.26 -5.96
CA ALA A 51 8.84 -13.48 -5.27
C ALA A 51 9.87 -12.38 -5.57
N ILE A 52 10.07 -12.03 -6.84
CA ILE A 52 11.02 -10.99 -7.26
C ILE A 52 10.59 -9.61 -6.72
N ALA A 53 9.34 -9.20 -6.97
CA ALA A 53 8.82 -7.93 -6.49
C ALA A 53 8.86 -7.83 -4.96
N GLY A 54 8.59 -8.96 -4.28
CA GLY A 54 8.65 -9.08 -2.84
C GLY A 54 10.05 -8.86 -2.27
N VAL A 55 11.08 -9.42 -2.88
CA VAL A 55 12.49 -9.20 -2.48
C VAL A 55 12.86 -7.72 -2.65
N ILE A 56 12.47 -7.09 -3.75
CA ILE A 56 12.69 -5.66 -3.98
C ILE A 56 11.96 -4.82 -2.92
N ALA A 57 10.69 -5.12 -2.68
CA ALA A 57 9.89 -4.45 -1.65
C ALA A 57 10.53 -4.60 -0.26
N PHE A 58 11.04 -5.79 0.09
CA PHE A 58 11.74 -6.01 1.34
C PHE A 58 13.01 -5.15 1.46
N PHE A 59 13.81 -5.02 0.41
CA PHE A 59 14.98 -4.15 0.43
C PHE A 59 14.60 -2.68 0.63
N ILE A 60 13.55 -2.21 -0.05
CA ILE A 60 13.07 -0.82 0.12
C ILE A 60 12.56 -0.59 1.54
N MET A 61 11.82 -1.55 2.10
CA MET A 61 11.34 -1.47 3.49
C MET A 61 12.51 -1.50 4.49
N ARG A 62 13.56 -2.24 4.18
CA ARG A 62 14.76 -2.28 5.00
C ARG A 62 15.51 -0.94 4.99
N GLN A 63 15.57 -0.27 3.83
CA GLN A 63 16.12 1.07 3.67
C GLN A 63 15.31 2.12 4.44
N LEU A 64 13.99 2.07 4.34
CA LEU A 64 13.10 2.94 5.10
C LEU A 64 13.23 2.68 6.60
N GLY A 65 13.23 1.40 7.01
CA GLY A 65 13.35 0.99 8.40
C GLY A 65 14.64 1.49 9.06
N GLU A 66 15.76 1.49 8.33
CA GLU A 66 17.02 2.03 8.83
C GLU A 66 16.90 3.52 9.19
N MET A 67 16.30 4.33 8.31
CA MET A 67 16.09 5.76 8.56
C MET A 67 15.12 5.99 9.72
N VAL A 68 14.03 5.23 9.77
CA VAL A 68 12.96 5.37 10.78
C VAL A 68 13.43 4.96 12.18
N VAL A 69 14.31 3.96 12.29
CA VAL A 69 14.89 3.55 13.59
C VAL A 69 15.79 4.63 14.16
N GLU A 70 16.56 5.31 13.29
CA GLU A 70 17.41 6.43 13.76
C GLU A 70 16.59 7.66 14.15
N GLU A 71 15.50 7.95 13.42
CA GLU A 71 14.64 9.12 13.64
C GLU A 71 13.15 8.74 13.48
N PRO A 72 12.48 8.30 14.55
CA PRO A 72 11.06 7.98 14.50
C PRO A 72 10.21 9.26 14.57
N VAL A 73 9.97 9.89 13.41
CA VAL A 73 9.30 11.18 13.28
C VAL A 73 8.02 11.11 12.48
N ALA A 74 7.11 12.04 12.75
CA ALA A 74 5.93 12.25 11.92
C ALA A 74 6.33 12.68 10.49
N GLY A 75 5.60 12.20 9.48
CA GLY A 75 5.92 12.48 8.09
C GLY A 75 6.99 11.54 7.49
N SER A 76 7.66 10.70 8.33
CA SER A 76 8.56 9.62 7.90
C SER A 76 9.45 9.99 6.70
N PHE A 77 9.27 9.32 5.55
CA PHE A 77 10.12 9.51 4.37
C PHE A 77 10.08 10.93 3.80
N SER A 78 9.01 11.72 3.96
CA SER A 78 9.02 13.13 3.53
C SER A 78 9.92 13.99 4.44
N HIS A 79 9.98 13.67 5.74
CA HIS A 79 10.93 14.29 6.66
C HIS A 79 12.39 13.96 6.27
N PHE A 80 12.68 12.68 6.01
CA PHE A 80 14.02 12.26 5.60
C PHE A 80 14.43 12.86 4.25
N ALA A 81 13.52 12.92 3.28
CA ALA A 81 13.75 13.58 2.00
C ALA A 81 14.06 15.08 2.21
N ASN A 82 13.32 15.77 3.07
CA ASN A 82 13.57 17.17 3.41
C ASN A 82 14.96 17.36 4.05
N ARG A 83 15.31 16.50 5.01
CA ARG A 83 16.55 16.60 5.79
C ARG A 83 17.79 16.24 4.99
N TYR A 84 17.76 15.14 4.25
CA TYR A 84 18.95 14.57 3.61
C TYR A 84 19.08 14.89 2.12
N TRP A 85 17.97 15.26 1.46
CA TRP A 85 17.98 15.62 0.03
C TRP A 85 17.69 17.10 -0.21
N GLY A 86 16.80 17.69 0.58
CA GLY A 86 16.49 19.12 0.54
C GLY A 86 15.00 19.41 0.54
N PRO A 87 14.63 20.70 0.72
CA PRO A 87 13.25 21.11 0.92
C PRO A 87 12.30 20.75 -0.23
N PHE A 88 12.77 20.82 -1.48
CA PHE A 88 11.96 20.43 -2.64
C PHE A 88 11.65 18.94 -2.64
N ALA A 89 12.64 18.10 -2.30
CA ALA A 89 12.45 16.65 -2.23
C ALA A 89 11.46 16.28 -1.12
N GLY A 90 11.54 16.93 0.05
CA GLY A 90 10.57 16.73 1.13
C GLY A 90 9.15 17.13 0.74
N PHE A 91 9.00 18.27 0.06
CA PHE A 91 7.73 18.71 -0.49
C PHE A 91 7.16 17.69 -1.50
N MET A 92 7.97 17.30 -2.47
CA MET A 92 7.57 16.35 -3.52
C MET A 92 7.19 14.99 -2.94
N SER A 93 8.01 14.45 -2.03
CA SER A 93 7.77 13.15 -1.38
C SER A 93 6.45 13.14 -0.63
N GLY A 94 6.19 14.17 0.18
CA GLY A 94 5.00 14.23 1.00
C GLY A 94 3.71 14.38 0.19
N TRP A 95 3.67 15.26 -0.79
CA TRP A 95 2.50 15.44 -1.64
C TRP A 95 2.26 14.25 -2.56
N ASN A 96 3.32 13.64 -3.12
CA ASN A 96 3.18 12.43 -3.91
C ASN A 96 2.60 11.28 -3.10
N TYR A 97 3.03 11.11 -1.85
CA TYR A 97 2.49 10.06 -0.98
C TYR A 97 1.04 10.32 -0.59
N TRP A 98 0.68 11.57 -0.32
CA TRP A 98 -0.72 11.91 -0.04
C TRP A 98 -1.62 11.56 -1.24
N VAL A 99 -1.22 11.93 -2.47
CA VAL A 99 -1.96 11.56 -3.68
C VAL A 99 -2.00 10.05 -3.87
N LEU A 100 -0.87 9.35 -3.66
CA LEU A 100 -0.82 7.89 -3.70
C LEU A 100 -1.91 7.28 -2.82
N TYR A 101 -2.01 7.71 -1.56
CA TYR A 101 -2.97 7.14 -0.61
C TYR A 101 -4.41 7.59 -0.85
N VAL A 102 -4.64 8.75 -1.43
CA VAL A 102 -5.97 9.14 -1.95
C VAL A 102 -6.38 8.18 -3.09
N LEU A 103 -5.49 7.90 -4.03
CA LEU A 103 -5.75 6.96 -5.12
C LEU A 103 -5.97 5.52 -4.62
N VAL A 104 -5.19 5.07 -3.63
CA VAL A 104 -5.40 3.77 -2.97
C VAL A 104 -6.77 3.73 -2.30
N SER A 105 -7.14 4.79 -1.57
CA SER A 105 -8.48 4.92 -0.95
C SER A 105 -9.61 4.74 -1.98
N MET A 106 -9.45 5.37 -3.15
CA MET A 106 -10.42 5.27 -4.24
C MET A 106 -10.47 3.85 -4.82
N ALA A 107 -9.32 3.19 -5.00
CA ALA A 107 -9.24 1.83 -5.53
C ALA A 107 -9.89 0.82 -4.57
N GLU A 108 -9.61 0.93 -3.26
CA GLU A 108 -10.19 0.06 -2.24
C GLU A 108 -11.71 0.24 -2.13
N LEU A 109 -12.22 1.47 -2.15
CA LEU A 109 -13.67 1.74 -2.17
C LEU A 109 -14.34 1.19 -3.44
N THR A 110 -13.67 1.28 -4.58
CA THR A 110 -14.16 0.68 -5.84
C THR A 110 -14.26 -0.83 -5.72
N ALA A 111 -13.23 -1.47 -5.15
CA ALA A 111 -13.23 -2.91 -4.93
C ALA A 111 -14.30 -3.35 -3.94
N VAL A 112 -14.59 -2.58 -2.89
CA VAL A 112 -15.73 -2.81 -1.99
C VAL A 112 -17.03 -2.93 -2.77
N GLY A 113 -17.26 -2.04 -3.75
CA GLY A 113 -18.42 -2.12 -4.63
C GLY A 113 -18.47 -3.44 -5.43
N ILE A 114 -17.34 -3.89 -5.97
CA ILE A 114 -17.23 -5.15 -6.71
C ILE A 114 -17.53 -6.35 -5.79
N TYR A 115 -17.02 -6.36 -4.56
CA TYR A 115 -17.28 -7.45 -3.61
C TYR A 115 -18.73 -7.49 -3.13
N ILE A 116 -19.40 -6.35 -2.99
CA ILE A 116 -20.83 -6.27 -2.68
C ILE A 116 -21.66 -6.84 -3.83
N GLN A 117 -21.28 -6.60 -5.09
CA GLN A 117 -21.97 -7.14 -6.26
C GLN A 117 -21.91 -8.67 -6.37
N TYR A 118 -21.03 -9.34 -5.65
CA TYR A 118 -21.05 -10.80 -5.55
C TYR A 118 -22.36 -11.34 -4.96
N TRP A 119 -22.92 -10.62 -3.96
CA TRP A 119 -24.20 -11.00 -3.34
C TRP A 119 -25.40 -10.26 -3.96
N TRP A 120 -25.20 -9.01 -4.34
CA TRP A 120 -26.21 -8.11 -4.87
C TRP A 120 -25.75 -7.46 -6.17
N PRO A 121 -25.84 -8.17 -7.31
CA PRO A 121 -25.36 -7.69 -8.61
C PRO A 121 -25.98 -6.37 -9.07
N GLU A 122 -27.22 -6.08 -8.64
CA GLU A 122 -27.95 -4.85 -9.00
C GLU A 122 -27.47 -3.60 -8.25
N VAL A 123 -26.72 -3.75 -7.15
CA VAL A 123 -26.22 -2.60 -6.38
C VAL A 123 -25.06 -1.94 -7.14
N PRO A 124 -25.20 -0.67 -7.54
CA PRO A 124 -24.13 0.00 -8.27
C PRO A 124 -22.92 0.25 -7.37
N THR A 125 -21.71 0.12 -7.91
CA THR A 125 -20.46 0.27 -7.17
C THR A 125 -20.33 1.63 -6.50
N TRP A 126 -20.81 2.70 -7.13
CA TRP A 126 -20.77 4.05 -6.56
C TRP A 126 -21.58 4.19 -5.27
N LEU A 127 -22.71 3.49 -5.15
CA LEU A 127 -23.55 3.53 -3.94
C LEU A 127 -22.85 2.85 -2.77
N SER A 128 -22.27 1.67 -2.99
CA SER A 128 -21.47 0.97 -1.98
C SER A 128 -20.28 1.81 -1.56
N ALA A 129 -19.56 2.40 -2.53
CA ALA A 129 -18.45 3.30 -2.25
C ALA A 129 -18.87 4.49 -1.38
N ALA A 130 -20.02 5.12 -1.66
CA ALA A 130 -20.53 6.25 -0.88
C ALA A 130 -20.87 5.86 0.57
N ILE A 131 -21.55 4.72 0.76
CA ILE A 131 -21.94 4.24 2.10
C ILE A 131 -20.70 3.97 2.95
N PHE A 132 -19.75 3.19 2.43
CA PHE A 132 -18.54 2.85 3.18
C PHE A 132 -17.57 4.02 3.33
N PHE A 133 -17.55 4.96 2.37
CA PHE A 133 -16.85 6.23 2.52
C PHE A 133 -17.32 6.98 3.77
N VAL A 134 -18.64 7.16 3.93
CA VAL A 134 -19.19 7.87 5.10
C VAL A 134 -18.89 7.10 6.39
N ALA A 135 -19.11 5.78 6.41
CA ALA A 135 -18.92 4.96 7.60
C ALA A 135 -17.46 5.00 8.12
N ILE A 136 -16.48 4.78 7.25
CA ILE A 136 -15.06 4.74 7.64
C ILE A 136 -14.55 6.13 8.04
N ASN A 137 -14.95 7.20 7.33
CA ASN A 137 -14.57 8.55 7.75
C ASN A 137 -15.17 8.91 9.11
N ALA A 138 -16.42 8.52 9.41
CA ALA A 138 -17.04 8.71 10.73
C ALA A 138 -16.25 7.99 11.84
N ILE A 139 -15.81 6.75 11.61
CA ILE A 139 -14.96 5.99 12.53
C ILE A 139 -13.65 6.75 12.82
N ASN A 140 -13.01 7.31 11.79
CA ASN A 140 -11.75 8.04 11.93
C ASN A 140 -11.88 9.40 12.65
N LEU A 141 -13.11 9.91 12.88
CA LEU A 141 -13.37 11.05 13.75
C LEU A 141 -13.35 10.70 15.26
N THR A 142 -13.21 9.43 15.61
CA THR A 142 -13.12 8.97 16.99
C THR A 142 -11.69 9.08 17.54
N HIS A 143 -11.18 8.10 18.27
CA HIS A 143 -9.81 8.10 18.80
C HIS A 143 -8.87 7.22 17.97
N VAL A 144 -7.56 7.57 17.93
CA VAL A 144 -6.53 6.74 17.29
C VAL A 144 -6.47 5.31 17.85
N LYS A 145 -6.85 5.11 19.10
CA LYS A 145 -6.97 3.77 19.70
C LYS A 145 -8.05 2.93 19.02
N VAL A 146 -9.17 3.53 18.62
CA VAL A 146 -10.25 2.85 17.90
C VAL A 146 -9.74 2.40 16.53
N TYR A 147 -9.02 3.27 15.82
CA TYR A 147 -8.33 2.89 14.59
C TYR A 147 -7.40 1.68 14.80
N GLY A 148 -6.52 1.76 15.80
CA GLY A 148 -5.55 0.69 16.10
C GLY A 148 -6.22 -0.65 16.46
N GLU A 149 -7.29 -0.64 17.27
CA GLU A 149 -8.02 -1.87 17.60
C GLU A 149 -8.79 -2.44 16.41
N LEU A 150 -9.43 -1.62 15.60
CA LEU A 150 -10.11 -2.08 14.37
C LEU A 150 -9.12 -2.71 13.41
N GLU A 151 -7.98 -2.06 13.16
CA GLU A 151 -6.95 -2.56 12.25
C GLU A 151 -6.31 -3.85 12.78
N PHE A 152 -6.15 -3.97 14.10
CA PHE A 152 -5.72 -5.20 14.76
C PHE A 152 -6.66 -6.37 14.45
N TRP A 153 -7.97 -6.20 14.66
CA TRP A 153 -8.96 -7.25 14.41
C TRP A 153 -9.10 -7.57 12.91
N PHE A 154 -9.14 -6.56 12.06
CA PHE A 154 -9.16 -6.76 10.62
C PHE A 154 -7.92 -7.53 10.14
N SER A 155 -6.74 -7.21 10.68
CA SER A 155 -5.50 -7.93 10.34
C SER A 155 -5.53 -9.38 10.80
N ILE A 156 -6.05 -9.67 11.99
CA ILE A 156 -6.23 -11.05 12.47
C ILE A 156 -7.16 -11.83 11.53
N VAL A 157 -8.30 -11.25 11.16
CA VAL A 157 -9.26 -11.90 10.26
C VAL A 157 -8.62 -12.22 8.91
N LYS A 158 -7.88 -11.26 8.33
CA LYS A 158 -7.16 -11.45 7.05
C LYS A 158 -6.12 -12.57 7.15
N VAL A 159 -5.27 -12.51 8.16
CA VAL A 159 -4.19 -13.50 8.38
C VAL A 159 -4.77 -14.90 8.61
N ALA A 160 -5.75 -15.00 9.51
CA ALA A 160 -6.41 -16.27 9.80
C ALA A 160 -7.10 -16.85 8.56
N ALA A 161 -7.78 -16.02 7.78
CA ALA A 161 -8.46 -16.45 6.57
C ALA A 161 -7.49 -16.97 5.50
N ILE A 162 -6.36 -16.27 5.27
CA ILE A 162 -5.36 -16.71 4.29
C ILE A 162 -4.73 -18.05 4.75
N ILE A 163 -4.35 -18.16 6.02
CA ILE A 163 -3.80 -19.40 6.56
C ILE A 163 -4.81 -20.55 6.47
N SER A 164 -6.06 -20.30 6.84
CA SER A 164 -7.14 -21.30 6.75
C SER A 164 -7.40 -21.71 5.30
N MET A 165 -7.38 -20.75 4.37
CA MET A 165 -7.53 -21.00 2.94
C MET A 165 -6.39 -21.85 2.39
N ILE A 166 -5.14 -21.57 2.77
CA ILE A 166 -3.97 -22.38 2.40
C ILE A 166 -4.12 -23.80 2.95
N ALA A 167 -4.45 -23.93 4.23
CA ALA A 167 -4.62 -25.25 4.88
C ALA A 167 -5.75 -26.05 4.24
N PHE A 168 -6.91 -25.43 4.02
CA PHE A 168 -8.05 -26.05 3.36
C PHE A 168 -7.77 -26.39 1.90
N GLY A 169 -7.10 -25.52 1.17
CA GLY A 169 -6.67 -25.77 -0.21
C GLY A 169 -5.68 -26.95 -0.31
N CYS A 170 -4.71 -27.04 0.60
CA CYS A 170 -3.83 -28.18 0.71
C CYS A 170 -4.62 -29.47 1.02
N TYR A 171 -5.58 -29.40 1.94
CA TYR A 171 -6.46 -30.54 2.23
C TYR A 171 -7.18 -30.99 0.96
N LEU A 172 -7.83 -30.11 0.22
CA LEU A 172 -8.53 -30.41 -1.02
C LEU A 172 -7.59 -31.05 -2.07
N LEU A 173 -6.37 -30.50 -2.19
CA LEU A 173 -5.38 -30.95 -3.16
C LEU A 173 -4.86 -32.38 -2.88
N PHE A 174 -4.56 -32.67 -1.61
CA PHE A 174 -3.92 -33.95 -1.24
C PHE A 174 -4.92 -35.04 -0.82
N SER A 175 -6.16 -34.71 -0.47
CA SER A 175 -7.20 -35.69 -0.12
C SER A 175 -8.01 -36.17 -1.31
N GLY A 176 -7.85 -35.54 -2.49
CA GLY A 176 -8.67 -35.83 -3.67
C GLY A 176 -10.07 -35.20 -3.65
N HIS A 177 -10.44 -34.50 -2.60
CA HIS A 177 -11.75 -33.82 -2.49
C HIS A 177 -11.83 -32.53 -3.32
N GLY A 178 -10.74 -32.05 -3.88
CA GLY A 178 -10.71 -30.86 -4.76
C GLY A 178 -11.24 -31.11 -6.18
N GLY A 179 -11.63 -32.35 -6.48
CA GLY A 179 -12.10 -32.74 -7.81
C GLY A 179 -10.96 -33.02 -8.80
N PRO A 180 -11.29 -33.42 -10.04
CA PRO A 180 -10.30 -33.86 -11.03
C PRO A 180 -9.36 -32.75 -11.52
N ALA A 181 -9.76 -31.48 -11.37
CA ALA A 181 -8.96 -30.32 -11.77
C ALA A 181 -7.89 -29.93 -10.73
N ALA A 182 -7.99 -30.42 -9.48
CA ALA A 182 -7.07 -30.06 -8.40
C ALA A 182 -5.80 -30.92 -8.47
N THR A 183 -4.74 -30.35 -9.00
CA THR A 183 -3.42 -31.00 -9.12
C THR A 183 -2.29 -29.98 -9.14
N VAL A 184 -1.16 -30.29 -8.49
CA VAL A 184 0.06 -29.47 -8.55
C VAL A 184 0.56 -29.34 -10.01
N ALA A 185 0.24 -30.32 -10.87
CA ALA A 185 0.60 -30.30 -12.28
C ALA A 185 0.00 -29.11 -13.05
N ASN A 186 -1.04 -28.45 -12.54
CA ASN A 186 -1.58 -27.20 -13.11
C ASN A 186 -0.54 -26.09 -13.23
N LEU A 187 0.56 -26.16 -12.45
CA LEU A 187 1.64 -25.17 -12.53
C LEU A 187 2.48 -25.29 -13.80
N TRP A 188 2.36 -26.39 -14.58
CA TRP A 188 3.12 -26.59 -15.81
C TRP A 188 2.41 -27.36 -16.94
N GLN A 189 1.22 -27.87 -16.74
CA GLN A 189 0.49 -28.58 -17.79
C GLN A 189 0.01 -27.69 -18.93
N ASP A 190 -0.59 -26.54 -18.60
CA ASP A 190 -1.23 -25.66 -19.58
C ASP A 190 -0.27 -24.63 -20.20
N GLY A 191 0.70 -25.09 -21.00
CA GLY A 191 1.68 -24.26 -21.67
C GLY A 191 2.96 -24.04 -20.85
N GLY A 192 3.18 -24.86 -19.79
CA GLY A 192 4.35 -24.79 -18.92
C GLY A 192 4.24 -23.71 -17.83
N PHE A 193 5.33 -23.51 -17.10
CA PHE A 193 5.41 -22.51 -16.04
C PHE A 193 5.37 -21.07 -16.59
N PHE A 194 5.82 -20.84 -17.82
CA PHE A 194 5.78 -19.56 -18.53
C PHE A 194 4.89 -19.65 -19.78
N PRO A 195 3.57 -19.85 -19.64
CA PRO A 195 2.70 -20.10 -20.80
C PRO A 195 2.64 -18.92 -21.79
N ASN A 196 2.82 -17.70 -21.29
CA ASN A 196 2.87 -16.47 -22.09
C ASN A 196 4.32 -15.93 -22.22
N GLY A 197 5.30 -16.80 -21.99
CA GLY A 197 6.72 -16.45 -22.03
C GLY A 197 7.15 -15.51 -20.91
N ILE A 198 8.41 -15.11 -20.95
CA ILE A 198 8.97 -14.11 -20.02
C ILE A 198 8.25 -12.76 -20.18
N THR A 199 7.81 -12.43 -21.40
CA THR A 199 7.08 -11.20 -21.68
C THR A 199 5.80 -11.09 -20.85
N GLY A 200 5.03 -12.18 -20.74
CA GLY A 200 3.82 -12.20 -19.90
C GLY A 200 4.11 -11.93 -18.43
N LEU A 201 5.20 -12.52 -17.90
CA LEU A 201 5.66 -12.24 -16.54
C LEU A 201 6.09 -10.78 -16.37
N VAL A 202 6.90 -10.26 -17.29
CA VAL A 202 7.40 -8.87 -17.24
C VAL A 202 6.24 -7.87 -17.29
N MET A 203 5.25 -8.09 -18.15
CA MET A 203 4.06 -7.24 -18.22
C MET A 203 3.21 -7.31 -16.95
N ALA A 204 3.12 -8.48 -16.31
CA ALA A 204 2.42 -8.65 -15.04
C ALA A 204 3.09 -7.92 -13.87
N MET A 205 4.41 -7.67 -13.93
CA MET A 205 5.15 -7.04 -12.84
C MET A 205 4.59 -5.67 -12.45
N ALA A 206 4.11 -4.88 -13.41
CA ALA A 206 3.49 -3.59 -13.13
C ALA A 206 2.24 -3.70 -12.25
N VAL A 207 1.40 -4.71 -12.52
CA VAL A 207 0.19 -4.97 -11.72
C VAL A 207 0.54 -5.61 -10.38
N ILE A 208 1.55 -6.50 -10.35
CA ILE A 208 2.06 -7.12 -9.12
C ILE A 208 2.53 -6.06 -8.12
N MET A 209 3.15 -4.98 -8.59
CA MET A 209 3.60 -3.87 -7.73
C MET A 209 2.47 -3.24 -6.92
N PHE A 210 1.25 -3.19 -7.44
CA PHE A 210 0.09 -2.69 -6.71
C PHE A 210 -0.15 -3.48 -5.40
N SER A 211 0.09 -4.77 -5.41
CA SER A 211 -0.11 -5.65 -4.23
C SER A 211 0.88 -5.37 -3.09
N PHE A 212 1.97 -4.66 -3.34
CA PHE A 212 2.99 -4.33 -2.35
C PHE A 212 2.87 -2.90 -1.80
N GLY A 213 1.99 -2.07 -2.37
CA GLY A 213 1.67 -0.76 -1.82
C GLY A 213 1.13 -0.87 -0.39
N GLY A 214 1.53 0.04 0.48
CA GLY A 214 1.15 0.07 1.89
C GLY A 214 2.15 -0.57 2.86
N LEU A 215 3.21 -1.21 2.40
CA LEU A 215 4.29 -1.70 3.27
C LEU A 215 4.96 -0.57 4.04
N GLU A 216 5.10 0.60 3.42
CA GLU A 216 5.70 1.81 3.99
C GLU A 216 4.89 2.45 5.13
N LEU A 217 3.66 1.98 5.36
CA LEU A 217 2.80 2.41 6.48
C LEU A 217 3.48 2.23 7.84
N VAL A 218 4.32 1.21 7.98
CA VAL A 218 5.15 1.00 9.18
C VAL A 218 6.00 2.23 9.50
N GLY A 219 6.53 2.91 8.49
CA GLY A 219 7.28 4.15 8.67
C GLY A 219 6.42 5.30 9.20
N ILE A 220 5.18 5.41 8.76
CA ILE A 220 4.24 6.47 9.20
C ILE A 220 3.80 6.24 10.65
N THR A 221 3.53 4.98 11.02
CA THR A 221 3.07 4.63 12.38
C THR A 221 4.17 4.74 13.45
N ALA A 222 5.42 4.80 13.05
CA ALA A 222 6.57 4.84 13.96
C ALA A 222 6.55 6.03 14.93
N ALA A 223 6.04 7.20 14.49
CA ALA A 223 5.93 8.39 15.34
C ALA A 223 4.90 8.24 16.48
N GLU A 224 3.92 7.35 16.31
CA GLU A 224 2.87 7.06 17.29
C GLU A 224 3.11 5.74 18.04
N ALA A 225 4.26 5.07 17.80
CA ALA A 225 4.68 3.83 18.45
C ALA A 225 5.21 4.07 19.87
N ASP A 226 4.92 3.15 20.79
CA ASP A 226 5.43 3.22 22.17
C ASP A 226 6.96 2.98 22.24
N GLU A 227 7.48 2.00 21.48
CA GLU A 227 8.89 1.62 21.44
C GLU A 227 9.39 1.44 19.99
N PRO A 228 9.59 2.54 19.23
CA PRO A 228 9.88 2.44 17.80
C PRO A 228 11.19 1.70 17.49
N HIS A 229 12.23 1.89 18.29
CA HIS A 229 13.55 1.24 18.11
C HIS A 229 13.51 -0.30 18.21
N LYS A 230 12.53 -0.89 18.91
CA LYS A 230 12.33 -2.34 19.00
C LYS A 230 11.30 -2.83 18.01
N THR A 231 10.24 -2.07 17.84
CA THR A 231 9.05 -2.46 17.07
C THR A 231 9.31 -2.41 15.58
N ILE A 232 9.95 -1.35 15.07
CA ILE A 232 10.18 -1.13 13.65
C ILE A 232 11.10 -2.19 13.02
N PRO A 233 12.27 -2.55 13.62
CA PRO A 233 13.10 -3.63 13.09
C PRO A 233 12.35 -4.96 12.95
N LYS A 234 11.56 -5.31 13.98
CA LYS A 234 10.75 -6.53 13.96
C LYS A 234 9.69 -6.49 12.87
N ALA A 235 8.94 -5.40 12.77
CA ALA A 235 7.92 -5.21 11.76
C ALA A 235 8.50 -5.27 10.33
N THR A 236 9.64 -4.61 10.10
CA THR A 236 10.33 -4.63 8.80
C THR A 236 10.79 -6.04 8.42
N ASN A 237 11.35 -6.80 9.37
CA ASN A 237 11.79 -8.16 9.09
C ASN A 237 10.64 -9.14 8.83
N GLN A 238 9.46 -8.91 9.39
CA GLN A 238 8.27 -9.73 9.15
C GLN A 238 7.72 -9.62 7.73
N VAL A 239 8.07 -8.57 7.00
CA VAL A 239 7.63 -8.37 5.60
C VAL A 239 7.99 -9.58 4.73
N ILE A 240 9.19 -10.20 4.93
CA ILE A 240 9.59 -11.37 4.12
C ILE A 240 8.68 -12.58 4.34
N TYR A 241 8.29 -12.86 5.58
CA TYR A 241 7.37 -13.98 5.89
C TYR A 241 5.99 -13.73 5.31
N ARG A 242 5.52 -12.49 5.33
CA ARG A 242 4.29 -12.05 4.69
C ARG A 242 4.33 -12.34 3.19
N ILE A 243 5.40 -11.97 2.50
CA ILE A 243 5.57 -12.19 1.08
C ILE A 243 5.53 -13.69 0.75
N LEU A 244 6.33 -14.49 1.46
CA LEU A 244 6.43 -15.93 1.21
C LEU A 244 5.10 -16.64 1.47
N LEU A 245 4.44 -16.35 2.58
CA LEU A 245 3.23 -17.05 2.98
C LEU A 245 1.98 -16.52 2.26
N PHE A 246 1.75 -15.22 2.32
CA PHE A 246 0.48 -14.65 1.89
C PHE A 246 0.39 -14.43 0.38
N TYR A 247 1.51 -14.19 -0.29
CA TYR A 247 1.50 -14.03 -1.75
C TYR A 247 1.92 -15.34 -2.44
N VAL A 248 3.15 -15.77 -2.27
CA VAL A 248 3.64 -16.94 -2.99
C VAL A 248 2.93 -18.24 -2.55
N GLY A 249 2.79 -18.46 -1.25
CA GLY A 249 2.17 -19.68 -0.71
C GLY A 249 0.68 -19.79 -1.06
N SER A 250 -0.09 -18.71 -0.86
CA SER A 250 -1.52 -18.74 -1.18
C SER A 250 -1.78 -18.94 -2.67
N LEU A 251 -0.98 -18.29 -3.53
CA LEU A 251 -1.08 -18.42 -4.97
C LEU A 251 -0.68 -19.80 -5.49
N ALA A 252 0.37 -20.41 -4.91
CA ALA A 252 0.78 -21.74 -5.27
C ALA A 252 -0.35 -22.76 -5.03
N VAL A 253 -1.04 -22.64 -3.90
CA VAL A 253 -2.20 -23.47 -3.58
C VAL A 253 -3.36 -23.18 -4.54
N LEU A 254 -3.68 -21.92 -4.75
CA LEU A 254 -4.79 -21.50 -5.58
C LEU A 254 -4.65 -21.98 -7.03
N LEU A 255 -3.46 -21.81 -7.64
CA LEU A 255 -3.15 -22.25 -8.98
C LEU A 255 -3.03 -23.78 -9.11
N SER A 256 -2.79 -24.47 -8.02
CA SER A 256 -2.84 -25.95 -7.99
C SER A 256 -4.27 -26.48 -7.90
N LEU A 257 -5.18 -25.74 -7.27
CA LEU A 257 -6.59 -26.13 -7.19
C LEU A 257 -7.35 -25.93 -8.50
N TYR A 258 -6.94 -24.94 -9.31
CA TYR A 258 -7.70 -24.50 -10.46
C TYR A 258 -6.80 -24.07 -11.62
N PRO A 259 -7.01 -24.58 -12.85
CA PRO A 259 -6.18 -24.21 -14.00
C PRO A 259 -6.19 -22.70 -14.24
N TRP A 260 -5.02 -22.12 -14.41
CA TRP A 260 -4.85 -20.68 -14.55
C TRP A 260 -5.64 -20.05 -15.70
N ARG A 261 -5.87 -20.80 -16.80
CA ARG A 261 -6.63 -20.35 -17.98
C ARG A 261 -8.09 -20.06 -17.67
N ASN A 262 -8.64 -20.69 -16.65
CA ASN A 262 -10.04 -20.56 -16.28
C ASN A 262 -10.29 -19.45 -15.26
N VAL A 263 -9.22 -18.77 -14.80
CA VAL A 263 -9.37 -17.62 -13.91
C VAL A 263 -9.98 -16.45 -14.67
N VAL A 264 -11.14 -15.98 -14.21
CA VAL A 264 -11.87 -14.86 -14.80
C VAL A 264 -11.67 -13.57 -14.03
N GLU A 265 -11.80 -12.44 -14.73
CA GLU A 265 -11.82 -11.12 -14.12
C GLU A 265 -13.22 -10.78 -13.59
N GLY A 266 -13.34 -9.79 -12.71
CA GLY A 266 -14.60 -9.30 -12.17
C GLY A 266 -14.92 -9.75 -10.76
N GLY A 267 -13.99 -10.44 -10.11
CA GLY A 267 -14.07 -10.81 -8.70
C GLY A 267 -12.76 -11.33 -8.16
N SER A 268 -12.72 -11.64 -6.87
CA SER A 268 -11.53 -12.23 -6.26
C SER A 268 -11.34 -13.68 -6.74
N PRO A 269 -10.19 -14.06 -7.33
CA PRO A 269 -9.92 -15.45 -7.69
C PRO A 269 -10.03 -16.40 -6.50
N PHE A 270 -9.71 -15.94 -5.29
CA PHE A 270 -9.88 -16.72 -4.05
C PHE A 270 -11.33 -17.11 -3.81
N VAL A 271 -12.28 -16.23 -4.13
CA VAL A 271 -13.71 -16.48 -3.98
C VAL A 271 -14.23 -17.33 -5.14
N LEU A 272 -13.91 -16.95 -6.37
CA LEU A 272 -14.43 -17.57 -7.59
C LEU A 272 -13.97 -19.02 -7.74
N ILE A 273 -12.74 -19.35 -7.36
CA ILE A 273 -12.21 -20.72 -7.42
C ILE A 273 -12.94 -21.62 -6.44
N PHE A 274 -13.15 -21.19 -5.19
CA PHE A 274 -13.91 -21.97 -4.22
C PHE A 274 -15.39 -22.11 -4.60
N HIS A 275 -15.96 -21.12 -5.27
CA HIS A 275 -17.29 -21.23 -5.85
C HIS A 275 -17.31 -22.25 -7.01
N ALA A 276 -16.33 -22.23 -7.91
CA ALA A 276 -16.23 -23.13 -9.05
C ALA A 276 -16.06 -24.61 -8.67
N ILE A 277 -15.47 -24.90 -7.51
CA ILE A 277 -15.34 -26.27 -6.97
C ILE A 277 -16.47 -26.63 -5.99
N ASP A 278 -17.60 -25.96 -6.09
CA ASP A 278 -18.84 -26.17 -5.32
C ASP A 278 -18.72 -25.97 -3.80
N SER A 279 -17.76 -25.16 -3.37
CA SER A 279 -17.55 -24.80 -1.95
C SER A 279 -18.19 -23.45 -1.62
N ASN A 280 -19.51 -23.32 -1.83
CA ASN A 280 -20.24 -22.06 -1.70
C ASN A 280 -20.15 -21.40 -0.32
N ILE A 281 -20.12 -22.18 0.76
CA ILE A 281 -19.95 -21.65 2.12
C ILE A 281 -18.58 -20.99 2.26
N VAL A 282 -17.52 -21.65 1.77
CA VAL A 282 -16.16 -21.12 1.79
C VAL A 282 -16.04 -19.88 0.91
N ALA A 283 -16.63 -19.89 -0.30
CA ALA A 283 -16.64 -18.75 -1.19
C ALA A 283 -17.31 -17.52 -0.55
N ASN A 284 -18.48 -17.68 0.08
CA ASN A 284 -19.16 -16.60 0.78
C ASN A 284 -18.35 -16.06 1.97
N ALA A 285 -17.76 -16.96 2.78
CA ALA A 285 -16.89 -16.57 3.88
C ALA A 285 -15.66 -15.79 3.40
N LEU A 286 -15.02 -16.25 2.31
CA LEU A 286 -13.88 -15.56 1.71
C LEU A 286 -14.29 -14.22 1.11
N ASN A 287 -15.45 -14.09 0.49
CA ASN A 287 -15.92 -12.80 -0.03
C ASN A 287 -16.14 -11.79 1.10
N LEU A 288 -16.66 -12.23 2.24
CA LEU A 288 -16.76 -11.36 3.43
C LEU A 288 -15.37 -10.95 3.94
N VAL A 289 -14.40 -11.86 3.93
CA VAL A 289 -13.03 -11.55 4.33
C VAL A 289 -12.37 -10.55 3.39
N VAL A 290 -12.49 -10.73 2.06
CA VAL A 290 -11.88 -9.80 1.10
C VAL A 290 -12.53 -8.42 1.16
N LEU A 291 -13.84 -8.36 1.42
CA LEU A 291 -14.57 -7.11 1.69
C LEU A 291 -14.00 -6.40 2.93
N THR A 292 -13.87 -7.11 4.05
CA THR A 292 -13.29 -6.54 5.26
C THR A 292 -11.82 -6.16 5.08
N ALA A 293 -11.08 -6.87 4.24
CA ALA A 293 -9.70 -6.54 3.89
C ALA A 293 -9.61 -5.20 3.13
N ALA A 294 -10.48 -4.97 2.16
CA ALA A 294 -10.55 -3.71 1.44
C ALA A 294 -10.92 -2.55 2.39
N LEU A 295 -11.90 -2.74 3.25
CA LEU A 295 -12.30 -1.74 4.25
C LEU A 295 -11.19 -1.43 5.25
N SER A 296 -10.41 -2.42 5.66
CA SER A 296 -9.24 -2.25 6.51
C SER A 296 -8.17 -1.40 5.84
N VAL A 297 -7.81 -1.70 4.59
CA VAL A 297 -6.82 -0.88 3.85
C VAL A 297 -7.34 0.53 3.66
N TYR A 298 -8.62 0.70 3.33
CA TYR A 298 -9.23 2.02 3.22
C TYR A 298 -9.18 2.80 4.55
N ASN A 299 -9.47 2.14 5.67
CA ASN A 299 -9.35 2.72 7.01
C ASN A 299 -7.90 3.18 7.31
N SER A 300 -6.91 2.37 6.95
CA SER A 300 -5.50 2.73 7.06
C SER A 300 -5.11 3.90 6.15
N CYS A 301 -5.68 4.00 4.96
CA CYS A 301 -5.47 5.13 4.06
C CYS A 301 -6.01 6.44 4.64
N VAL A 302 -7.21 6.44 5.21
CA VAL A 302 -7.81 7.62 5.86
C VAL A 302 -6.94 8.10 7.02
N TYR A 303 -6.44 7.16 7.83
CA TYR A 303 -5.47 7.44 8.89
C TYR A 303 -4.19 8.09 8.32
N CYS A 304 -3.54 7.45 7.34
CA CYS A 304 -2.30 7.93 6.72
C CYS A 304 -2.44 9.30 6.07
N ASN A 305 -3.49 9.49 5.27
CA ASN A 305 -3.73 10.74 4.55
C ASN A 305 -3.74 11.95 5.48
N SER A 306 -4.43 11.83 6.60
CA SER A 306 -4.52 12.93 7.57
C SER A 306 -3.18 13.21 8.26
N ARG A 307 -2.40 12.18 8.61
CA ARG A 307 -1.07 12.33 9.24
C ARG A 307 -0.04 12.87 8.26
N MET A 308 -0.16 12.50 7.00
CA MET A 308 0.75 12.99 5.96
C MET A 308 0.58 14.48 5.71
N LEU A 309 -0.65 14.97 5.56
CA LEU A 309 -0.93 16.40 5.43
C LEU A 309 -0.52 17.17 6.69
N PHE A 310 -0.75 16.62 7.87
CA PHE A 310 -0.31 17.20 9.13
C PHE A 310 1.23 17.34 9.18
N GLY A 311 1.96 16.27 8.84
CA GLY A 311 3.43 16.28 8.76
C GLY A 311 3.97 17.28 7.74
N LEU A 312 3.35 17.39 6.57
CA LEU A 312 3.68 18.41 5.58
C LEU A 312 3.48 19.84 6.12
N ALA A 313 2.41 20.07 6.87
CA ALA A 313 2.15 21.37 7.48
C ALA A 313 3.15 21.71 8.60
N GLN A 314 3.57 20.72 9.40
CA GLN A 314 4.64 20.88 10.39
C GLN A 314 5.98 21.28 9.75
N GLN A 315 6.30 20.71 8.59
CA GLN A 315 7.50 21.06 7.82
C GLN A 315 7.35 22.40 7.08
N GLY A 316 6.19 23.08 7.21
CA GLY A 316 5.86 24.26 6.43
C GLY A 316 5.61 23.96 4.94
N ASN A 317 5.41 22.71 4.52
CA ASN A 317 5.18 22.26 3.16
C ASN A 317 3.71 22.25 2.75
N ALA A 318 2.81 22.58 3.69
CA ALA A 318 1.37 22.72 3.47
C ALA A 318 0.80 23.85 4.35
N PRO A 319 -0.44 24.32 4.09
CA PRO A 319 -1.05 25.37 4.86
C PRO A 319 -1.15 25.07 6.36
N ARG A 320 -0.89 26.06 7.22
CA ARG A 320 -0.95 25.93 8.69
C ARG A 320 -2.33 25.48 9.21
N ALA A 321 -3.40 25.73 8.47
CA ALA A 321 -4.74 25.26 8.83
C ALA A 321 -4.82 23.73 9.02
N LEU A 322 -3.94 22.97 8.36
CA LEU A 322 -3.85 21.50 8.48
C LEU A 322 -3.24 21.02 9.81
N LEU A 323 -2.66 21.93 10.61
CA LEU A 323 -2.16 21.65 11.97
C LEU A 323 -3.25 21.62 13.04
N ARG A 324 -4.50 21.95 12.69
CA ARG A 324 -5.60 21.93 13.66
C ARG A 324 -5.93 20.50 14.10
N VAL A 325 -5.68 20.24 15.38
CA VAL A 325 -5.94 18.97 16.03
C VAL A 325 -7.09 19.15 17.02
N ASN A 326 -8.02 18.21 17.06
CA ASN A 326 -9.09 18.24 18.06
C ASN A 326 -8.58 17.75 19.45
N HIS A 327 -9.42 17.86 20.48
CA HIS A 327 -9.13 17.39 21.84
C HIS A 327 -8.78 15.88 21.93
N ARG A 328 -9.14 15.09 20.90
CA ARG A 328 -8.83 13.65 20.78
C ARG A 328 -7.50 13.37 20.06
N GLY A 329 -6.78 14.39 19.61
CA GLY A 329 -5.52 14.25 18.89
C GLY A 329 -5.66 13.94 17.39
N ILE A 330 -6.83 14.26 16.79
CA ILE A 330 -7.12 13.97 15.38
C ILE A 330 -6.97 15.26 14.56
N PRO A 331 -6.20 15.27 13.46
CA PRO A 331 -6.03 16.42 12.58
C PRO A 331 -7.26 16.60 11.68
N LEU A 332 -8.29 17.29 12.19
CA LEU A 332 -9.61 17.42 11.55
C LEU A 332 -9.56 18.03 10.15
N THR A 333 -8.82 19.13 9.98
CA THR A 333 -8.75 19.82 8.69
C THR A 333 -8.06 18.94 7.63
N ALA A 334 -6.99 18.24 8.03
CA ALA A 334 -6.28 17.32 7.15
C ALA A 334 -7.17 16.12 6.77
N LEU A 335 -7.95 15.59 7.73
CA LEU A 335 -8.92 14.54 7.48
C LEU A 335 -10.01 15.00 6.50
N ALA A 336 -10.57 16.20 6.70
CA ALA A 336 -11.60 16.75 5.83
C ALA A 336 -11.12 16.98 4.39
N VAL A 337 -9.91 17.54 4.21
CA VAL A 337 -9.31 17.73 2.89
C VAL A 337 -9.10 16.41 2.17
N SER A 338 -8.59 15.40 2.87
CA SER A 338 -8.40 14.06 2.32
C SER A 338 -9.73 13.38 1.98
N ALA A 339 -10.76 13.56 2.81
CA ALA A 339 -12.10 13.03 2.56
C ALA A 339 -12.73 13.65 1.29
N VAL A 340 -12.62 14.97 1.12
CA VAL A 340 -13.12 15.65 -0.10
C VAL A 340 -12.43 15.13 -1.36
N ALA A 341 -11.10 14.96 -1.31
CA ALA A 341 -10.36 14.38 -2.44
C ALA A 341 -10.79 12.93 -2.73
N THR A 342 -10.95 12.10 -1.70
CA THR A 342 -11.37 10.69 -1.85
C THR A 342 -12.83 10.58 -2.32
N ALA A 343 -13.71 11.54 -2.00
CA ALA A 343 -15.10 11.54 -2.45
C ALA A 343 -15.24 11.55 -3.98
N LEU A 344 -14.23 12.02 -4.73
CA LEU A 344 -14.18 11.90 -6.18
C LEU A 344 -14.29 10.43 -6.67
N CYS A 345 -13.97 9.46 -5.82
CA CYS A 345 -14.15 8.04 -6.11
C CYS A 345 -15.60 7.70 -6.49
N VAL A 346 -16.57 8.27 -5.77
CA VAL A 346 -18.01 8.06 -6.05
C VAL A 346 -18.35 8.51 -7.45
N VAL A 347 -17.83 9.70 -7.85
CA VAL A 347 -18.04 10.25 -9.20
C VAL A 347 -17.37 9.38 -10.27
N ILE A 348 -16.12 8.94 -10.03
CA ILE A 348 -15.39 8.08 -10.98
C ILE A 348 -16.13 6.75 -11.19
N ASN A 349 -16.63 6.13 -10.12
CA ASN A 349 -17.39 4.88 -10.21
C ASN A 349 -18.75 5.08 -10.90
N TYR A 350 -19.36 6.26 -10.77
CA TYR A 350 -20.60 6.59 -11.48
C TYR A 350 -20.37 6.79 -12.97
N VAL A 351 -19.31 7.52 -13.36
CA VAL A 351 -19.02 7.88 -14.76
C VAL A 351 -18.36 6.72 -15.54
N MET A 352 -17.54 5.91 -14.86
CA MET A 352 -16.73 4.84 -15.48
C MET A 352 -16.98 3.47 -14.81
N PRO A 353 -18.22 2.98 -14.78
CA PRO A 353 -18.52 1.69 -14.17
C PRO A 353 -17.72 0.58 -14.88
N GLY A 354 -17.11 -0.32 -14.10
CA GLY A 354 -16.32 -1.45 -14.59
C GLY A 354 -14.89 -1.11 -15.05
N LYS A 355 -14.54 0.16 -15.23
CA LYS A 355 -13.17 0.59 -15.62
C LYS A 355 -12.42 1.33 -14.54
N ALA A 356 -13.11 1.83 -13.51
CA ALA A 356 -12.55 2.66 -12.46
C ALA A 356 -11.40 1.98 -11.73
N PHE A 357 -11.54 0.70 -11.37
CA PHE A 357 -10.52 -0.04 -10.62
C PHE A 357 -9.18 -0.14 -11.39
N ALA A 358 -9.22 -0.53 -12.65
CA ALA A 358 -8.01 -0.69 -13.47
C ALA A 358 -7.26 0.64 -13.66
N LEU A 359 -8.00 1.73 -13.92
CA LEU A 359 -7.44 3.07 -14.03
C LEU A 359 -6.78 3.52 -12.71
N LEU A 360 -7.49 3.39 -11.60
CA LEU A 360 -6.98 3.77 -10.27
C LEU A 360 -5.76 2.95 -9.89
N MET A 361 -5.77 1.64 -10.14
CA MET A 361 -4.64 0.75 -9.91
C MET A 361 -3.39 1.20 -10.67
N ALA A 362 -3.52 1.56 -11.95
CA ALA A 362 -2.40 2.03 -12.75
C ALA A 362 -1.81 3.36 -12.21
N LEU A 363 -2.67 4.30 -11.80
CA LEU A 363 -2.24 5.56 -11.19
C LEU A 363 -1.56 5.33 -9.83
N VAL A 364 -2.07 4.40 -9.02
CA VAL A 364 -1.45 4.01 -7.74
C VAL A 364 -0.04 3.48 -7.98
N VAL A 365 0.16 2.58 -8.96
CA VAL A 365 1.48 2.01 -9.23
C VAL A 365 2.47 3.10 -9.68
N ALA A 366 2.05 4.03 -10.54
CA ALA A 366 2.90 5.15 -10.96
C ALA A 366 3.34 6.02 -9.77
N ALA A 367 2.42 6.39 -8.89
CA ALA A 367 2.72 7.16 -7.68
C ALA A 367 3.58 6.37 -6.67
N LEU A 368 3.36 5.05 -6.54
CA LEU A 368 4.14 4.15 -5.69
C LEU A 368 5.60 4.06 -6.14
N VAL A 369 5.83 3.89 -7.44
CA VAL A 369 7.18 3.83 -8.02
C VAL A 369 7.94 5.12 -7.74
N ILE A 370 7.31 6.28 -7.88
CA ILE A 370 7.92 7.58 -7.52
C ILE A 370 8.27 7.60 -6.04
N ASN A 371 7.35 7.21 -5.17
CA ASN A 371 7.57 7.21 -3.72
C ASN A 371 8.73 6.29 -3.32
N TRP A 372 8.76 5.08 -3.85
CA TRP A 372 9.81 4.11 -3.53
C TRP A 372 11.17 4.51 -4.10
N ALA A 373 11.21 5.11 -5.30
CA ALA A 373 12.45 5.67 -5.84
C ALA A 373 12.99 6.80 -4.95
N MET A 374 12.11 7.66 -4.44
CA MET A 374 12.48 8.71 -3.50
C MET A 374 13.01 8.16 -2.17
N ILE A 375 12.43 7.08 -1.64
CA ILE A 375 12.95 6.39 -0.44
C ILE A 375 14.37 5.89 -0.72
N CYS A 376 14.60 5.19 -1.84
CA CYS A 376 15.93 4.68 -2.20
C CYS A 376 16.98 5.78 -2.33
N ILE A 377 16.67 6.88 -3.02
CA ILE A 377 17.60 8.00 -3.23
C ILE A 377 17.86 8.72 -1.90
N THR A 378 16.83 8.92 -1.09
CA THR A 378 16.96 9.54 0.24
C THR A 378 17.84 8.70 1.14
N HIS A 379 17.67 7.37 1.12
CA HIS A 379 18.51 6.46 1.90
C HIS A 379 19.99 6.50 1.46
N LEU A 380 20.30 6.61 0.17
CA LEU A 380 21.68 6.82 -0.28
C LEU A 380 22.30 8.09 0.31
N LYS A 381 21.54 9.17 0.36
CA LYS A 381 21.99 10.44 0.94
C LYS A 381 22.12 10.37 2.47
N PHE A 382 21.17 9.72 3.13
CA PHE A 382 21.19 9.44 4.56
C PHE A 382 22.46 8.65 4.95
N ARG A 383 22.75 7.54 4.26
CA ARG A 383 23.95 6.73 4.54
C ARG A 383 25.25 7.51 4.34
N ARG A 384 25.32 8.34 3.30
CA ARG A 384 26.47 9.24 3.10
C ARG A 384 26.61 10.25 4.25
N ALA A 385 25.52 10.79 4.77
CA ALA A 385 25.53 11.68 5.92
C ALA A 385 25.99 10.96 7.19
N MET A 386 25.48 9.74 7.46
CA MET A 386 25.91 8.93 8.61
C MET A 386 27.40 8.59 8.54
N GLN A 387 27.91 8.17 7.37
CA GLN A 387 29.33 7.88 7.16
C GLN A 387 30.22 9.10 7.40
N ARG A 388 29.82 10.29 6.90
CA ARG A 388 30.56 11.55 7.15
C ARG A 388 30.57 11.94 8.63
N ALA A 389 29.49 11.61 9.36
CA ALA A 389 29.41 11.86 10.80
C ALA A 389 30.08 10.78 11.65
N GLY A 390 30.67 9.74 11.04
CA GLY A 390 31.28 8.60 11.77
C GLY A 390 30.27 7.76 12.54
N LYS A 391 28.98 7.86 12.23
CA LYS A 391 27.89 7.12 12.90
C LYS A 391 27.58 5.81 12.20
N VAL A 392 27.45 4.75 13.00
CA VAL A 392 26.95 3.45 12.57
C VAL A 392 25.49 3.33 13.00
N THR A 393 24.59 3.08 12.04
CA THR A 393 23.18 2.93 12.33
C THR A 393 22.87 1.61 13.04
N ALA A 394 21.92 1.61 13.96
CA ALA A 394 21.56 0.44 14.76
C ALA A 394 20.89 -0.67 13.93
N PHE A 395 20.15 -0.30 12.89
CA PHE A 395 19.41 -1.23 12.03
C PHE A 395 19.82 -1.06 10.56
N GLN A 396 20.94 -1.68 10.18
CA GLN A 396 21.54 -1.50 8.87
C GLN A 396 20.79 -2.21 7.74
N SER A 397 20.65 -1.54 6.59
CA SER A 397 20.24 -2.14 5.32
C SER A 397 21.39 -3.01 4.76
N PHE A 398 21.03 -4.16 4.17
CA PHE A 398 21.99 -5.09 3.59
C PHE A 398 22.66 -4.48 2.36
N ALA A 399 23.99 -4.56 2.24
CA ALA A 399 24.77 -4.15 1.07
C ALA A 399 24.19 -2.86 0.41
N TYR A 400 24.01 -1.81 1.20
CA TYR A 400 23.15 -0.67 0.89
C TYR A 400 23.35 -0.08 -0.51
N LEU A 401 24.57 0.02 -0.98
CA LEU A 401 24.85 0.59 -2.29
C LEU A 401 24.29 -0.30 -3.42
N LEU A 402 24.52 -1.61 -3.33
CA LEU A 402 24.05 -2.57 -4.33
C LEU A 402 22.52 -2.67 -4.32
N THR A 403 21.92 -2.83 -3.14
CA THR A 403 20.47 -2.99 -3.02
C THR A 403 19.71 -1.72 -3.40
N ASN A 404 20.23 -0.52 -3.11
CA ASN A 404 19.63 0.72 -3.56
C ASN A 404 19.61 0.84 -5.08
N TRP A 405 20.73 0.58 -5.76
CA TRP A 405 20.80 0.64 -7.21
C TRP A 405 19.96 -0.45 -7.87
N LEU A 406 19.95 -1.66 -7.33
CA LEU A 406 19.10 -2.74 -7.79
C LEU A 406 17.62 -2.33 -7.73
N CYS A 407 17.18 -1.77 -6.61
CA CYS A 407 15.80 -1.28 -6.46
C CYS A 407 15.49 -0.16 -7.46
N LEU A 408 16.37 0.82 -7.64
CA LEU A 408 16.15 1.92 -8.58
C LEU A 408 16.08 1.43 -10.03
N LEU A 409 16.93 0.50 -10.43
CA LEU A 409 16.89 -0.11 -11.77
C LEU A 409 15.60 -0.90 -11.99
N PHE A 410 15.19 -1.67 -10.99
CA PHE A 410 13.92 -2.39 -11.03
C PHE A 410 12.72 -1.44 -11.18
N LEU A 411 12.66 -0.37 -10.39
CA LEU A 411 11.58 0.63 -10.47
C LEU A 411 11.56 1.34 -11.83
N ALA A 412 12.73 1.65 -12.40
CA ALA A 412 12.83 2.21 -13.75
C ALA A 412 12.32 1.22 -14.81
N ALA A 413 12.64 -0.07 -14.67
CA ALA A 413 12.13 -1.11 -15.55
C ALA A 413 10.60 -1.23 -15.46
N ILE A 414 10.02 -1.13 -14.28
CA ILE A 414 8.54 -1.11 -14.08
C ILE A 414 7.91 0.05 -14.85
N LEU A 415 8.46 1.27 -14.77
CA LEU A 415 7.96 2.40 -15.56
C LEU A 415 8.07 2.15 -17.07
N GLY A 416 9.16 1.52 -17.53
CA GLY A 416 9.32 1.10 -18.91
C GLY A 416 8.23 0.12 -19.36
N VAL A 417 7.95 -0.90 -18.54
CA VAL A 417 6.88 -1.88 -18.80
C VAL A 417 5.50 -1.19 -18.85
N MET A 418 5.20 -0.29 -17.90
CA MET A 418 3.94 0.46 -17.89
C MET A 418 3.79 1.34 -19.13
N TYR A 419 4.87 1.97 -19.60
CA TYR A 419 4.86 2.77 -20.83
C TYR A 419 4.61 1.92 -22.08
N LEU A 420 5.14 0.71 -22.13
CA LEU A 420 4.95 -0.24 -23.24
C LEU A 420 3.56 -0.88 -23.23
N THR A 421 2.84 -0.87 -22.11
CA THR A 421 1.51 -1.45 -21.96
C THR A 421 0.43 -0.41 -22.30
N PRO A 422 -0.33 -0.54 -23.42
CA PRO A 422 -1.26 0.50 -23.89
C PRO A 422 -2.29 0.94 -22.85
N ASP A 423 -2.88 -0.01 -22.12
CA ASP A 423 -3.98 0.23 -21.18
C ASP A 423 -3.57 1.05 -19.96
N ILE A 424 -2.29 0.99 -19.55
CA ILE A 424 -1.76 1.68 -18.37
C ILE A 424 -0.73 2.76 -18.70
N ARG A 425 -0.38 2.93 -19.98
CA ARG A 425 0.59 3.93 -20.46
C ARG A 425 0.28 5.34 -20.00
N ILE A 426 -1.00 5.71 -19.96
CA ILE A 426 -1.44 7.05 -19.55
C ILE A 426 -0.95 7.42 -18.15
N SER A 427 -0.85 6.46 -17.23
CA SER A 427 -0.37 6.71 -15.87
C SER A 427 1.08 7.16 -15.84
N VAL A 428 1.93 6.62 -16.72
CA VAL A 428 3.34 7.04 -16.86
C VAL A 428 3.44 8.39 -17.57
N CYS A 429 2.63 8.62 -18.61
CA CYS A 429 2.60 9.89 -19.35
C CYS A 429 2.15 11.06 -18.45
N LEU A 430 1.37 10.80 -17.40
CA LEU A 430 0.96 11.81 -16.42
C LEU A 430 2.04 12.15 -15.40
N ILE A 431 3.08 11.32 -15.23
CA ILE A 431 4.16 11.58 -14.27
C ILE A 431 4.85 12.94 -14.50
N PRO A 432 5.31 13.30 -15.73
CA PRO A 432 5.91 14.61 -15.96
C PRO A 432 4.97 15.77 -15.62
N VAL A 433 3.67 15.64 -15.95
CA VAL A 433 2.65 16.65 -15.62
C VAL A 433 2.52 16.79 -14.11
N TRP A 434 2.45 15.68 -13.39
CA TRP A 434 2.38 15.66 -11.93
C TRP A 434 3.63 16.32 -11.30
N LEU A 435 4.82 15.98 -11.78
CA LEU A 435 6.07 16.59 -11.30
C LEU A 435 6.13 18.09 -11.56
N LEU A 436 5.62 18.56 -12.71
CA LEU A 436 5.50 19.99 -13.00
C LEU A 436 4.53 20.70 -12.07
N ILE A 437 3.38 20.08 -11.76
CA ILE A 437 2.42 20.61 -10.79
C ILE A 437 3.08 20.74 -9.41
N LEU A 438 3.82 19.75 -8.97
CA LEU A 438 4.55 19.78 -7.70
C LEU A 438 5.63 20.86 -7.69
N ALA A 439 6.38 21.01 -8.78
CA ALA A 439 7.39 22.07 -8.91
C ALA A 439 6.77 23.46 -8.87
N ALA A 440 5.68 23.68 -9.60
CA ALA A 440 4.94 24.94 -9.58
C ALA A 440 4.39 25.25 -8.17
N GLY A 441 3.77 24.27 -7.52
CA GLY A 441 3.26 24.40 -6.15
C GLY A 441 4.36 24.76 -5.14
N TYR A 442 5.54 24.14 -5.29
CA TYR A 442 6.69 24.46 -4.44
C TYR A 442 7.19 25.91 -4.66
N LEU A 443 7.27 26.37 -5.92
CA LEU A 443 7.70 27.74 -6.24
C LEU A 443 6.72 28.80 -5.73
N LEU A 444 5.43 28.54 -5.88
CA LEU A 444 4.37 29.42 -5.36
C LEU A 444 4.44 29.52 -3.83
N ARG A 445 4.62 28.38 -3.16
CA ARG A 445 4.77 28.35 -1.71
C ARG A 445 6.00 29.15 -1.24
N ARG A 446 7.16 29.01 -1.91
CA ARG A 446 8.39 29.71 -1.55
C ARG A 446 8.22 31.24 -1.53
N LYS A 447 7.33 31.77 -2.38
CA LYS A 447 7.01 33.20 -2.41
C LYS A 447 6.12 33.63 -1.24
N SER A 448 5.37 32.72 -0.61
CA SER A 448 4.36 33.01 0.42
C SER A 448 4.79 32.63 1.84
N ALA A 449 5.95 31.99 2.03
CA ALA A 449 6.37 31.47 3.33
C ALA A 449 7.08 32.57 4.16
N PRO A 450 6.63 32.85 5.41
CA PRO A 450 7.49 33.51 6.40
C PRO A 450 8.64 32.56 6.76
N ALA A 451 9.78 33.14 7.18
CA ALA A 451 10.98 32.40 7.55
C ALA A 451 10.72 31.22 8.51
N PRO A 452 11.46 30.09 8.38
CA PRO A 452 11.29 28.93 9.25
C PRO A 452 11.44 29.32 10.72
N VAL A 453 10.53 28.86 11.58
CA VAL A 453 10.51 29.12 13.02
C VAL A 453 11.76 28.58 13.74
N ALA A 454 12.52 27.66 13.13
CA ALA A 454 13.76 27.11 13.67
C ALA A 454 14.95 28.10 13.70
N ALA A 455 14.84 29.28 13.07
CA ALA A 455 15.91 30.31 13.08
C ALA A 455 15.82 31.30 14.27
N LEU A 456 14.85 31.13 15.16
CA LEU A 456 14.66 32.03 16.32
C LEU A 456 15.19 31.47 17.64
N GLU A 457 15.71 30.24 17.67
CA GLU A 457 16.29 29.61 18.88
C GLU A 457 17.82 29.64 18.94
N GLU A 458 18.49 30.22 17.93
CA GLU A 458 19.96 30.42 17.94
C GLU A 458 20.38 31.91 18.03
N ARG A 459 19.56 32.76 18.66
CA ARG A 459 20.00 34.12 19.02
C ARG A 459 19.82 34.41 20.50
#